data_0f535dbbac317d47d1401aff7a9759cb
#
_entry.id   0f535dbbac317d47d1401aff7a9759cb
#
_cell.length_a   1.000
_cell.length_b   1.000
_cell.length_c   1.000
_cell.angle_alpha   90.00
_cell.angle_beta   90.00
_cell.angle_gamma   90.00
#
_symmetry.space_group_name_H-M   'P 1'
#
loop_
_entity.id
_entity.type
_entity.pdbx_description
1 polymer ?
#
loop_
_entity_poly.entity_id
_entity_poly.type
_entity_poly.pdbx_seq_one_letter_code
_entity_poly.pdbx_strand_id
1 'polypeptide(L)'
;MSHYLTKRSANRGACAQACRMQWTVEDDAGKVVLKDKYVLSLKDLNLSAHLSELVEVGIDSFKIEGRLKEADYVANVTSYYSGRLDEIVARNEDLARVGAGYVKAGFEADPERSFNRGYTDYFFVQRKTGMVNMDSPKSMGKKVAMVKQVKGNQMWVELLEPVHN
;
A
#
# COMPACT_ATOMS: atom_id res chain seq x y z
N MET A 1 19.44 10.36 -0.30
CA MET A 1 19.34 10.03 1.14
C MET A 1 20.17 8.81 1.51
N SER A 2 19.89 7.58 1.03
CA SER A 2 20.63 6.37 1.44
C SER A 2 22.15 6.50 1.30
N HIS A 3 22.66 6.88 0.13
CA HIS A 3 24.10 7.06 -0.07
C HIS A 3 24.73 8.14 0.82
N TYR A 4 24.01 9.23 1.06
CA TYR A 4 24.47 10.31 1.94
C TYR A 4 24.67 9.83 3.37
N LEU A 5 23.68 9.10 3.91
CA LEU A 5 23.69 8.66 5.32
C LEU A 5 24.58 7.45 5.57
N THR A 6 24.66 6.51 4.60
CA THR A 6 25.25 5.18 4.87
C THR A 6 26.27 4.75 3.83
N LYS A 7 26.57 5.58 2.83
CA LYS A 7 27.40 5.27 1.65
C LYS A 7 26.85 4.11 0.78
N ARG A 8 25.65 3.61 1.08
CA ARG A 8 24.96 2.57 0.31
C ARG A 8 24.07 3.21 -0.76
N SER A 9 24.34 2.92 -2.03
CA SER A 9 23.62 3.52 -3.15
C SER A 9 22.33 2.79 -3.47
N ALA A 10 21.19 3.49 -3.39
CA ALA A 10 19.90 2.97 -3.81
C ALA A 10 19.86 2.65 -5.32
N ASN A 11 20.53 3.44 -6.15
CA ASN A 11 20.62 3.23 -7.61
C ASN A 11 21.37 1.92 -7.97
N ARG A 12 22.14 1.38 -7.05
CA ARG A 12 22.88 0.11 -7.21
C ARG A 12 22.21 -1.04 -6.44
N GLY A 13 20.96 -0.92 -6.06
CA GLY A 13 20.24 -1.94 -5.30
C GLY A 13 20.58 -2.03 -3.82
N ALA A 14 21.53 -1.23 -3.31
CA ALA A 14 22.02 -1.30 -1.93
C ALA A 14 21.37 -0.26 -1.00
N CYS A 15 20.07 0.03 -1.20
CA CYS A 15 19.34 0.99 -0.37
C CYS A 15 19.32 0.60 1.11
N ALA A 16 19.71 1.54 1.98
CA ALA A 16 19.66 1.33 3.44
C ALA A 16 18.26 1.55 4.04
N GLN A 17 17.28 1.89 3.22
CA GLN A 17 15.90 2.19 3.63
C GLN A 17 15.81 3.27 4.72
N ALA A 18 16.61 4.33 4.63
CA ALA A 18 16.60 5.44 5.58
C ALA A 18 15.22 6.07 5.77
N CYS A 19 14.36 6.03 4.75
CA CYS A 19 12.96 6.44 4.86
C CYS A 19 12.12 5.53 5.76
N ARG A 20 12.64 4.39 6.20
CA ARG A 20 11.96 3.43 7.09
C ARG A 20 12.60 3.37 8.48
N MET A 21 13.48 4.33 8.79
CA MET A 21 14.08 4.49 10.12
C MET A 21 13.29 5.49 10.95
N GLN A 22 13.47 5.43 12.25
CA GLN A 22 12.95 6.44 13.17
C GLN A 22 13.81 7.72 13.08
N TRP A 23 13.14 8.85 13.20
CA TRP A 23 13.76 10.17 13.17
C TRP A 23 13.23 11.03 14.31
N THR A 24 14.07 11.91 14.81
CA THR A 24 13.68 13.04 15.64
C THR A 24 13.55 14.27 14.73
N VAL A 25 12.45 14.98 14.86
CA VAL A 25 12.19 16.22 14.11
C VAL A 25 12.28 17.38 15.07
N GLU A 26 13.06 18.38 14.70
CA GLU A 26 13.25 19.62 15.44
C GLU A 26 12.77 20.80 14.59
N ASP A 27 12.30 21.85 15.23
CA ASP A 27 12.01 23.12 14.57
C ASP A 27 13.29 23.95 14.36
N ASP A 28 13.16 25.12 13.74
CA ASP A 28 14.30 26.00 13.43
C ASP A 28 15.02 26.53 14.68
N ALA A 29 14.38 26.47 15.84
CA ALA A 29 14.94 26.84 17.13
C ALA A 29 15.63 25.65 17.85
N GLY A 30 15.66 24.46 17.24
CA GLY A 30 16.21 23.25 17.81
C GLY A 30 15.29 22.56 18.83
N LYS A 31 14.03 22.96 18.93
CA LYS A 31 13.06 22.32 19.82
C LYS A 31 12.52 21.06 19.16
N VAL A 32 12.55 19.95 19.89
CA VAL A 32 12.01 18.66 19.44
C VAL A 32 10.49 18.77 19.27
N VAL A 33 10.01 18.53 18.04
CA VAL A 33 8.59 18.49 17.66
C VAL A 33 8.06 17.07 17.66
N LEU A 34 8.85 16.13 17.12
CA LEU A 34 8.54 14.69 17.10
C LEU A 34 9.80 13.91 17.47
N LYS A 35 9.65 12.86 18.27
CA LYS A 35 10.75 12.00 18.68
C LYS A 35 10.47 10.55 18.33
N ASP A 36 11.49 9.88 17.78
CA ASP A 36 11.49 8.44 17.47
C ASP A 36 10.28 7.99 16.63
N LYS A 37 9.97 8.77 15.57
CA LYS A 37 8.85 8.52 14.66
C LYS A 37 9.32 8.21 13.23
N TYR A 38 8.53 7.43 12.50
CA TYR A 38 8.80 7.06 11.10
C TYR A 38 8.29 8.14 10.14
N VAL A 39 8.71 9.37 10.33
CA VAL A 39 8.19 10.57 9.63
C VAL A 39 8.41 10.56 8.12
N LEU A 40 9.31 9.73 7.61
CA LEU A 40 9.58 9.55 6.18
C LEU A 40 8.98 8.26 5.62
N SER A 41 8.25 7.47 6.43
CA SER A 41 7.68 6.19 6.02
C SER A 41 6.36 6.38 5.30
N LEU A 42 6.42 6.66 3.99
CA LEU A 42 5.24 6.78 3.15
C LEU A 42 4.39 5.51 3.20
N LYS A 43 3.08 5.69 3.25
CA LYS A 43 2.08 4.66 2.94
C LYS A 43 2.22 4.21 1.49
N ASP A 44 1.65 3.05 1.18
CA ASP A 44 1.70 2.53 -0.18
C ASP A 44 0.68 3.28 -1.06
N LEU A 45 1.12 3.65 -2.27
CA LEU A 45 0.26 4.34 -3.23
C LEU A 45 -0.82 3.39 -3.74
N ASN A 46 -2.07 3.81 -3.62
CA ASN A 46 -3.21 3.11 -4.17
C ASN A 46 -4.13 4.11 -4.90
N LEU A 47 -4.17 4.01 -6.23
CA LEU A 47 -4.99 4.82 -7.10
C LEU A 47 -6.20 4.05 -7.68
N SER A 48 -6.57 2.92 -7.10
CA SER A 48 -7.67 2.10 -7.59
C SER A 48 -9.01 2.83 -7.64
N ALA A 49 -9.24 3.78 -6.73
CA ALA A 49 -10.43 4.62 -6.74
C ALA A 49 -10.45 5.65 -7.89
N HIS A 50 -9.30 5.93 -8.48
CA HIS A 50 -9.10 6.94 -9.53
C HIS A 50 -8.82 6.34 -10.91
N LEU A 51 -9.00 5.03 -11.08
CA LEU A 51 -8.71 4.36 -12.36
C LEU A 51 -9.55 4.92 -13.52
N SER A 52 -10.83 5.23 -13.29
CA SER A 52 -11.69 5.82 -14.34
C SER A 52 -11.13 7.15 -14.81
N GLU A 53 -10.77 8.04 -13.89
CA GLU A 53 -10.18 9.35 -14.22
C GLU A 53 -8.86 9.20 -14.99
N LEU A 54 -8.02 8.21 -14.61
CA LEU A 54 -6.76 7.93 -15.28
C LEU A 54 -6.97 7.40 -16.70
N VAL A 55 -7.96 6.56 -16.92
CA VAL A 55 -8.33 6.05 -18.25
C VAL A 55 -8.90 7.18 -19.12
N GLU A 56 -9.77 8.01 -18.58
CA GLU A 56 -10.38 9.15 -19.30
C GLU A 56 -9.35 10.17 -19.81
N VAL A 57 -8.23 10.35 -19.09
CA VAL A 57 -7.14 11.20 -19.55
C VAL A 57 -6.16 10.48 -20.50
N GLY A 58 -6.46 9.25 -20.91
CA GLY A 58 -5.74 8.50 -21.93
C GLY A 58 -4.59 7.64 -21.40
N ILE A 59 -4.64 7.19 -20.16
CA ILE A 59 -3.66 6.22 -19.65
C ILE A 59 -4.12 4.81 -19.99
N ASP A 60 -3.36 4.11 -20.83
CA ASP A 60 -3.66 2.76 -21.34
C ASP A 60 -3.00 1.65 -20.56
N SER A 61 -1.98 1.95 -19.74
CA SER A 61 -1.16 0.92 -19.08
C SER A 61 -0.81 1.32 -17.66
N PHE A 62 -0.96 0.39 -16.75
CA PHE A 62 -0.71 0.57 -15.32
C PHE A 62 0.37 -0.39 -14.84
N LYS A 63 1.37 0.16 -14.15
CA LYS A 63 2.44 -0.65 -13.56
C LYS A 63 2.21 -0.84 -12.07
N ILE A 64 2.16 -2.10 -11.64
CA ILE A 64 2.11 -2.49 -10.23
C ILE A 64 3.52 -2.83 -9.77
N GLU A 65 3.99 -2.16 -8.71
CA GLU A 65 5.28 -2.47 -8.11
C GLU A 65 5.12 -3.54 -7.04
N GLY A 66 5.90 -4.62 -7.17
CA GLY A 66 5.82 -5.78 -6.28
C GLY A 66 7.17 -6.43 -6.02
N ARG A 67 8.28 -5.68 -6.20
CA ARG A 67 9.62 -6.23 -5.96
C ARG A 67 9.74 -6.79 -4.53
N LEU A 68 10.26 -8.02 -4.42
CA LEU A 68 10.40 -8.74 -3.15
C LEU A 68 9.05 -9.00 -2.44
N LYS A 69 7.98 -9.14 -3.20
CA LYS A 69 6.68 -9.56 -2.69
C LYS A 69 6.42 -11.01 -3.04
N GLU A 70 5.69 -11.68 -2.16
CA GLU A 70 5.27 -13.06 -2.33
C GLU A 70 4.24 -13.20 -3.46
N ALA A 71 4.10 -14.41 -4.00
CA ALA A 71 3.16 -14.69 -5.09
C ALA A 71 1.72 -14.31 -4.75
N ASP A 72 1.29 -14.52 -3.50
CA ASP A 72 -0.05 -14.20 -3.02
C ASP A 72 -0.33 -12.69 -3.07
N TYR A 73 0.67 -11.86 -2.75
CA TYR A 73 0.55 -10.42 -2.92
C TYR A 73 0.31 -10.06 -4.38
N VAL A 74 1.12 -10.63 -5.28
CA VAL A 74 1.04 -10.34 -6.72
C VAL A 74 -0.32 -10.78 -7.25
N ALA A 75 -0.76 -12.00 -6.94
CA ALA A 75 -2.05 -12.52 -7.35
C ALA A 75 -3.21 -11.65 -6.86
N ASN A 76 -3.21 -11.30 -5.58
CA ASN A 76 -4.28 -10.52 -4.95
C ASN A 76 -4.36 -9.10 -5.53
N VAL A 77 -3.26 -8.36 -5.55
CA VAL A 77 -3.26 -6.98 -6.04
C VAL A 77 -3.53 -6.91 -7.53
N THR A 78 -2.95 -7.81 -8.33
CA THR A 78 -3.19 -7.84 -9.79
C THR A 78 -4.63 -8.19 -10.11
N SER A 79 -5.22 -9.19 -9.43
CA SER A 79 -6.63 -9.55 -9.60
C SER A 79 -7.56 -8.40 -9.25
N TYR A 80 -7.27 -7.67 -8.17
CA TYR A 80 -8.06 -6.51 -7.76
C TYR A 80 -8.08 -5.43 -8.82
N TYR A 81 -6.91 -4.99 -9.30
CA TYR A 81 -6.81 -3.96 -10.33
C TYR A 81 -7.38 -4.42 -11.68
N SER A 82 -7.18 -5.69 -12.06
CA SER A 82 -7.77 -6.25 -13.27
C SER A 82 -9.30 -6.21 -13.23
N GLY A 83 -9.90 -6.61 -12.10
CA GLY A 83 -11.35 -6.55 -11.92
C GLY A 83 -11.90 -5.13 -12.01
N ARG A 84 -11.21 -4.15 -11.40
CA ARG A 84 -11.59 -2.73 -11.49
C ARG A 84 -11.52 -2.19 -12.93
N LEU A 85 -10.50 -2.56 -13.68
CA LEU A 85 -10.37 -2.19 -15.09
C LEU A 85 -11.43 -2.88 -15.95
N ASP A 86 -11.75 -4.14 -15.69
CA ASP A 86 -12.81 -4.86 -16.38
C ASP A 86 -14.18 -4.19 -16.20
N GLU A 87 -14.46 -3.67 -14.98
CA GLU A 87 -15.68 -2.89 -14.72
C GLU A 87 -15.73 -1.58 -15.52
N ILE A 88 -14.58 -0.91 -15.68
CA ILE A 88 -14.49 0.34 -16.47
C ILE A 88 -14.71 0.04 -17.95
N VAL A 89 -14.03 -0.98 -18.50
CA VAL A 89 -14.19 -1.39 -19.89
C VAL A 89 -15.62 -1.83 -20.19
N ALA A 90 -16.27 -2.56 -19.27
CA ALA A 90 -17.65 -3.01 -19.47
C ALA A 90 -18.68 -1.86 -19.52
N ARG A 91 -18.33 -0.68 -19.03
CA ARG A 91 -19.21 0.51 -18.99
C ARG A 91 -18.92 1.53 -20.09
N ASN A 92 -17.89 1.31 -20.90
CA ASN A 92 -17.44 2.26 -21.91
C ASN A 92 -17.18 1.53 -23.23
N GLU A 93 -18.01 1.78 -24.24
CA GLU A 93 -17.94 1.14 -25.56
C GLU A 93 -16.70 1.53 -26.37
N ASP A 94 -16.07 2.64 -26.04
CA ASP A 94 -14.82 3.11 -26.66
C ASP A 94 -13.57 2.40 -26.13
N LEU A 95 -13.72 1.57 -25.10
CA LEU A 95 -12.63 0.85 -24.48
C LEU A 95 -12.68 -0.65 -24.78
N ALA A 96 -11.53 -1.24 -24.96
CA ALA A 96 -11.38 -2.68 -25.14
C ALA A 96 -10.14 -3.21 -24.42
N ARG A 97 -10.20 -4.48 -24.03
CA ARG A 97 -9.00 -5.18 -23.55
C ARG A 97 -8.05 -5.45 -24.71
N VAL A 98 -6.77 -5.24 -24.50
CA VAL A 98 -5.74 -5.54 -25.50
C VAL A 98 -5.62 -7.03 -25.75
N GLY A 99 -5.81 -7.87 -24.72
CA GLY A 99 -5.73 -9.33 -24.81
C GLY A 99 -7.07 -10.01 -24.78
N ALA A 100 -7.22 -11.12 -25.51
CA ALA A 100 -8.44 -11.93 -25.55
C ALA A 100 -8.65 -12.80 -24.30
N GLY A 101 -7.60 -13.05 -23.51
CA GLY A 101 -7.66 -13.85 -22.29
C GLY A 101 -8.01 -13.06 -21.04
N TYR A 102 -8.62 -13.73 -20.08
CA TYR A 102 -8.77 -13.21 -18.74
C TYR A 102 -8.48 -14.30 -17.71
N VAL A 103 -8.03 -13.89 -16.54
CA VAL A 103 -7.79 -14.80 -15.41
C VAL A 103 -8.93 -14.64 -14.41
N LYS A 104 -9.60 -15.74 -14.12
CA LYS A 104 -10.59 -15.80 -13.04
C LYS A 104 -9.87 -16.18 -11.76
N ALA A 105 -9.79 -15.27 -10.82
CA ALA A 105 -9.29 -15.59 -9.48
C ALA A 105 -10.26 -16.54 -8.77
N GLY A 106 -9.71 -17.54 -8.08
CA GLY A 106 -10.48 -18.46 -7.22
C GLY A 106 -10.79 -17.87 -5.84
N PHE A 107 -10.60 -16.56 -5.66
CA PHE A 107 -10.76 -15.84 -4.39
C PHE A 107 -11.26 -14.41 -4.63
N GLU A 108 -11.79 -13.79 -3.61
CA GLU A 108 -12.13 -12.36 -3.62
C GLU A 108 -10.88 -11.54 -3.34
N ALA A 109 -10.52 -10.69 -4.30
CA ALA A 109 -9.31 -9.88 -4.22
C ALA A 109 -9.52 -8.68 -3.29
N ASP A 110 -8.70 -8.58 -2.25
CA ASP A 110 -8.71 -7.48 -1.29
C ASP A 110 -7.25 -7.07 -0.97
N PRO A 111 -6.74 -5.97 -1.55
CA PRO A 111 -5.38 -5.52 -1.31
C PRO A 111 -5.04 -5.27 0.15
N GLU A 112 -6.03 -4.94 1.00
CA GLU A 112 -5.81 -4.72 2.43
C GLU A 112 -5.37 -5.99 3.16
N ARG A 113 -5.76 -7.17 2.67
CA ARG A 113 -5.36 -8.48 3.21
C ARG A 113 -3.94 -8.89 2.85
N SER A 114 -3.30 -8.17 1.94
CA SER A 114 -1.90 -8.36 1.55
C SER A 114 -0.98 -7.41 2.28
N PHE A 115 0.32 -7.46 1.96
CA PHE A 115 1.29 -6.51 2.46
C PHE A 115 0.89 -5.07 2.10
N ASN A 116 0.65 -4.24 3.10
CA ASN A 116 0.48 -2.80 2.96
C ASN A 116 0.93 -2.07 4.23
N ARG A 117 1.31 -0.81 4.08
CA ARG A 117 1.66 0.11 5.19
C ARG A 117 0.56 1.12 5.48
N GLY A 118 -0.67 0.77 5.12
CA GLY A 118 -1.77 1.67 4.90
C GLY A 118 -1.67 2.29 3.50
N TYR A 119 -2.80 2.78 2.98
CA TYR A 119 -2.88 3.32 1.63
C TYR A 119 -2.98 4.83 1.62
N THR A 120 -2.55 5.42 0.51
CA THR A 120 -2.67 6.84 0.19
C THR A 120 -2.79 7.01 -1.33
N ASP A 121 -3.58 7.99 -1.76
CA ASP A 121 -3.57 8.50 -3.13
C ASP A 121 -2.49 9.58 -3.34
N TYR A 122 -1.66 9.81 -2.32
CA TYR A 122 -0.59 10.81 -2.28
C TYR A 122 -1.13 12.21 -2.58
N PHE A 123 -0.70 12.85 -3.65
CA PHE A 123 -1.14 14.18 -4.08
C PHE A 123 -2.01 14.14 -5.33
N PHE A 124 -2.63 13.01 -5.62
CA PHE A 124 -3.42 12.84 -6.85
C PHE A 124 -4.54 13.89 -6.96
N VAL A 125 -5.35 14.04 -5.92
CA VAL A 125 -6.44 15.02 -5.90
C VAL A 125 -5.96 16.35 -5.37
N GLN A 126 -5.26 16.35 -4.26
CA GLN A 126 -4.78 17.56 -3.58
C GLN A 126 -3.63 17.24 -2.64
N ARG A 127 -2.85 18.28 -2.32
CA ARG A 127 -1.84 18.15 -1.27
C ARG A 127 -2.51 18.00 0.09
N LYS A 128 -2.23 16.89 0.77
CA LYS A 128 -2.81 16.57 2.09
C LYS A 128 -1.78 16.00 3.05
N THR A 129 -2.10 16.04 4.33
CA THR A 129 -1.35 15.36 5.40
C THR A 129 -1.76 13.89 5.52
N GLY A 130 -1.08 13.11 6.35
CA GLY A 130 -1.46 11.73 6.63
C GLY A 130 -0.97 10.69 5.62
N MET A 131 -0.10 11.08 4.68
CA MET A 131 0.50 10.19 3.69
C MET A 131 1.61 9.28 4.24
N VAL A 132 2.02 9.50 5.48
CA VAL A 132 3.04 8.69 6.16
C VAL A 132 2.43 7.82 7.25
N ASN A 133 3.04 6.66 7.49
CA ASN A 133 2.76 5.85 8.68
C ASN A 133 3.86 6.13 9.70
N MET A 134 3.54 6.93 10.70
CA MET A 134 4.50 7.39 11.71
C MET A 134 4.80 6.34 12.78
N ASP A 135 3.97 5.31 12.89
CA ASP A 135 4.05 4.33 14.00
C ASP A 135 4.71 3.02 13.58
N SER A 136 4.65 2.68 12.28
CA SER A 136 5.25 1.45 11.77
C SER A 136 5.76 1.60 10.33
N PRO A 137 6.98 1.10 10.04
CA PRO A 137 7.47 1.00 8.66
C PRO A 137 7.11 -0.35 8.03
N LYS A 138 6.50 -1.26 8.80
CA LYS A 138 6.19 -2.63 8.43
C LYS A 138 4.79 -2.74 7.81
N SER A 139 4.45 -3.94 7.35
CA SER A 139 3.10 -4.26 6.93
C SER A 139 2.11 -4.09 8.07
N MET A 140 0.99 -3.45 7.79
CA MET A 140 -0.14 -3.31 8.70
C MET A 140 -1.18 -4.43 8.46
N GLY A 141 -1.40 -4.79 7.20
CA GLY A 141 -2.48 -5.68 6.80
C GLY A 141 -3.87 -5.07 7.09
N LYS A 142 -4.88 -5.91 7.04
CA LYS A 142 -6.27 -5.57 7.37
C LYS A 142 -6.55 -5.86 8.84
N LYS A 143 -7.23 -4.95 9.52
CA LYS A 143 -7.68 -5.17 10.89
C LYS A 143 -8.91 -6.06 10.88
N VAL A 144 -8.76 -7.33 11.25
CA VAL A 144 -9.84 -8.34 11.22
C VAL A 144 -10.46 -8.63 12.59
N ALA A 145 -9.75 -8.25 13.66
CA ALA A 145 -10.24 -8.49 15.02
C ALA A 145 -9.65 -7.49 16.04
N MET A 146 -10.25 -7.42 17.20
CA MET A 146 -9.73 -6.71 18.38
C MET A 146 -9.50 -7.70 19.52
N VAL A 147 -8.33 -7.64 20.12
CA VAL A 147 -8.03 -8.42 21.33
C VAL A 147 -8.80 -7.83 22.51
N LYS A 148 -9.61 -8.67 23.17
CA LYS A 148 -10.37 -8.29 24.37
C LYS A 148 -9.69 -8.76 25.65
N GLN A 149 -9.08 -9.95 25.62
CA GLN A 149 -8.43 -10.52 26.79
C GLN A 149 -7.32 -11.48 26.37
N VAL A 150 -6.26 -11.53 27.15
CA VAL A 150 -5.19 -12.54 27.04
C VAL A 150 -5.00 -13.19 28.40
N LYS A 151 -4.97 -14.53 28.43
CA LYS A 151 -4.71 -15.32 29.64
C LYS A 151 -3.84 -16.52 29.29
N GLY A 152 -2.60 -16.51 29.73
CA GLY A 152 -1.62 -17.54 29.36
C GLY A 152 -1.45 -17.62 27.85
N ASN A 153 -1.66 -18.79 27.26
CA ASN A 153 -1.56 -19.04 25.81
C ASN A 153 -2.91 -18.87 25.06
N GLN A 154 -3.93 -18.35 25.71
CA GLN A 154 -5.25 -18.15 25.11
C GLN A 154 -5.51 -16.66 24.92
N MET A 155 -6.17 -16.33 23.82
CA MET A 155 -6.56 -14.97 23.48
C MET A 155 -8.03 -14.96 23.05
N TRP A 156 -8.80 -14.05 23.65
CA TRP A 156 -10.18 -13.77 23.26
C TRP A 156 -10.19 -12.54 22.36
N VAL A 157 -10.82 -12.69 21.21
CA VAL A 157 -10.91 -11.63 20.20
C VAL A 157 -12.37 -11.35 19.86
N GLU A 158 -12.65 -10.10 19.58
CA GLU A 158 -13.88 -9.69 18.91
C GLU A 158 -13.58 -9.58 17.42
N LEU A 159 -14.25 -10.39 16.61
CA LEU A 159 -14.10 -10.35 15.16
C LEU A 159 -14.79 -9.10 14.60
N LEU A 160 -14.12 -8.41 13.69
CA LEU A 160 -14.66 -7.27 12.95
C LEU A 160 -15.19 -7.68 11.59
N GLU A 161 -14.74 -8.84 11.08
CA GLU A 161 -15.23 -9.47 9.85
C GLU A 161 -15.11 -11.00 9.98
N PRO A 162 -15.84 -11.77 9.16
CA PRO A 162 -15.70 -13.23 9.13
C PRO A 162 -14.27 -13.64 8.80
N VAL A 163 -13.74 -14.58 9.56
CA VAL A 163 -12.45 -15.23 9.28
C VAL A 163 -12.74 -16.66 8.85
N HIS A 164 -12.27 -17.04 7.68
CA HIS A 164 -12.38 -18.39 7.16
C HIS A 164 -11.07 -19.16 7.40
N ASN A 165 -11.19 -20.43 7.72
CA ASN A 165 -10.05 -21.36 7.85
C ASN A 165 -9.50 -21.74 6.50
#